data_4c67dc830c295ae57264691b4674b320
#
_entry.id   4c67dc830c295ae57264691b4674b320
#
_cell.length_a   1.000
_cell.length_b   1.000
_cell.length_c   1.000
_cell.angle_alpha   90.00
_cell.angle_beta   90.00
_cell.angle_gamma   90.00
#
_symmetry.space_group_name_H-M   'P 1'
#
loop_
_entity.id
_entity.type
_entity.pdbx_description
1 polymer ?
#
loop_
_entity_poly.entity_id
_entity_poly.type
_entity_poly.pdbx_seq_one_letter_code
_entity_poly.pdbx_strand_id
1 'polypeptide(L)'
;MIIAIDGPAGSGKSTIAKMLARKLGYTYIDTGAMYRAVALKVKEKGINPENEEEVVKLMKNTKIDLKPDTKGVKVFLDGVDVSDKIRTEEIGKIASKIARHPQVRKILVQMQRQLGKEAKNVVIEGRDTGTVIFPDADVKIFLTASPEVRAERRFKELKEKGINVDYQQILKEVKERDFLDTTRKDSPLKPAEDAVIIDTTNKSLEEVFKEILGIVKV
;
A
#
# COMPACT_ATOMS: atom_id res chain seq x y z
N MET A 1 -13.16 -15.23 0.42
CA MET A 1 -11.69 -15.43 0.68
C MET A 1 -11.00 -14.09 0.75
N ILE A 2 -10.14 -13.91 1.74
CA ILE A 2 -9.31 -12.71 1.92
C ILE A 2 -7.85 -13.10 1.75
N ILE A 3 -7.18 -12.48 0.80
CA ILE A 3 -5.74 -12.65 0.53
C ILE A 3 -5.05 -11.35 0.89
N ALA A 4 -4.19 -11.39 1.90
CA ALA A 4 -3.43 -10.26 2.39
C ALA A 4 -1.99 -10.31 1.88
N ILE A 5 -1.52 -9.24 1.26
CA ILE A 5 -0.16 -9.11 0.73
C ILE A 5 0.51 -7.88 1.34
N ASP A 6 1.50 -8.11 2.19
CA ASP A 6 2.27 -7.06 2.84
C ASP A 6 3.72 -7.06 2.38
N GLY A 7 4.39 -5.96 2.57
CA GLY A 7 5.79 -5.80 2.24
C GLY A 7 6.21 -4.35 2.11
N PRO A 8 7.52 -4.08 2.06
CA PRO A 8 8.05 -2.74 1.90
C PRO A 8 7.80 -2.17 0.50
N ALA A 9 8.01 -0.87 0.35
CA ALA A 9 7.92 -0.19 -0.94
C ALA A 9 8.87 -0.83 -1.97
N GLY A 10 8.41 -1.01 -3.20
CA GLY A 10 9.20 -1.60 -4.28
C GLY A 10 9.38 -3.11 -4.22
N SER A 11 8.68 -3.81 -3.34
CA SER A 11 8.72 -5.28 -3.24
C SER A 11 7.93 -6.00 -4.35
N GLY A 12 7.15 -5.26 -5.15
CA GLY A 12 6.30 -5.81 -6.21
C GLY A 12 4.87 -6.14 -5.78
N LYS A 13 4.49 -5.86 -4.53
CA LYS A 13 3.19 -6.25 -3.99
C LYS A 13 1.99 -5.66 -4.73
N SER A 14 2.05 -4.40 -5.16
CA SER A 14 0.94 -3.76 -5.88
C SER A 14 0.69 -4.42 -7.23
N THR A 15 1.74 -4.68 -7.99
CA THR A 15 1.66 -5.36 -9.29
C THR A 15 1.12 -6.79 -9.12
N ILE A 16 1.68 -7.53 -8.19
CA ILE A 16 1.26 -8.90 -7.88
C ILE A 16 -0.20 -8.95 -7.40
N ALA A 17 -0.58 -8.06 -6.50
CA ALA A 17 -1.95 -8.01 -5.98
C ALA A 17 -2.98 -7.71 -7.07
N LYS A 18 -2.68 -6.80 -7.99
CA LYS A 18 -3.53 -6.50 -9.15
C LYS A 18 -3.65 -7.70 -10.09
N MET A 19 -2.53 -8.36 -10.40
CA MET A 19 -2.53 -9.55 -11.24
C MET A 19 -3.38 -10.67 -10.61
N LEU A 20 -3.21 -10.88 -9.31
CA LEU A 20 -3.93 -11.90 -8.57
C LEU A 20 -5.45 -11.61 -8.51
N ALA A 21 -5.82 -10.38 -8.17
CA ALA A 21 -7.22 -9.96 -8.13
C ALA A 21 -7.89 -10.13 -9.50
N ARG A 22 -7.21 -9.75 -10.58
CA ARG A 22 -7.71 -9.94 -11.95
C ARG A 22 -7.87 -11.42 -12.30
N LYS A 23 -6.88 -12.25 -11.98
CA LYS A 23 -6.90 -13.68 -12.28
C LYS A 23 -8.03 -14.41 -11.57
N LEU A 24 -8.29 -14.03 -10.31
CA LEU A 24 -9.30 -14.68 -9.47
C LEU A 24 -10.69 -14.04 -9.56
N GLY A 25 -10.81 -12.88 -10.19
CA GLY A 25 -12.06 -12.10 -10.20
C GLY A 25 -12.39 -11.51 -8.82
N TYR A 26 -11.37 -11.20 -8.01
CA TYR A 26 -11.51 -10.65 -6.66
C TYR A 26 -11.42 -9.12 -6.67
N THR A 27 -12.01 -8.50 -5.66
CA THR A 27 -11.86 -7.06 -5.45
C THR A 27 -10.45 -6.74 -4.96
N TYR A 28 -9.82 -5.75 -5.59
CA TYR A 28 -8.50 -5.26 -5.20
C TYR A 28 -8.64 -4.04 -4.28
N ILE A 29 -7.95 -4.07 -3.13
CA ILE A 29 -7.88 -2.96 -2.18
C ILE A 29 -6.42 -2.56 -1.98
N ASP A 30 -6.09 -1.33 -2.37
CA ASP A 30 -4.78 -0.69 -2.16
C ASP A 30 -4.87 0.21 -0.91
N THR A 31 -4.38 -0.28 0.23
CA THR A 31 -4.42 0.49 1.47
C THR A 31 -3.55 1.74 1.42
N GLY A 32 -2.40 1.65 0.75
CA GLY A 32 -1.50 2.79 0.56
C GLY A 32 -2.15 3.93 -0.23
N ALA A 33 -2.97 3.61 -1.22
CA ALA A 33 -3.72 4.61 -1.98
C ALA A 33 -4.70 5.38 -1.10
N MET A 34 -5.30 4.75 -0.10
CA MET A 34 -6.20 5.41 0.84
C MET A 34 -5.45 6.41 1.74
N TYR A 35 -4.26 6.04 2.25
CA TYR A 35 -3.39 6.97 2.98
C TYR A 35 -2.94 8.13 2.10
N ARG A 36 -2.63 7.88 0.83
CA ARG A 36 -2.24 8.92 -0.13
C ARG A 36 -3.39 9.87 -0.46
N ALA A 37 -4.62 9.40 -0.52
CA ALA A 37 -5.80 10.25 -0.71
C ALA A 37 -5.98 11.22 0.47
N VAL A 38 -5.84 10.75 1.70
CA VAL A 38 -5.84 11.61 2.89
C VAL A 38 -4.68 12.60 2.84
N ALA A 39 -3.49 12.14 2.47
CA ALA A 39 -2.30 12.98 2.35
C ALA A 39 -2.49 14.12 1.33
N LEU A 40 -3.13 13.84 0.20
CA LEU A 40 -3.45 14.86 -0.79
C LEU A 40 -4.36 15.95 -0.20
N LYS A 41 -5.41 15.55 0.52
CA LYS A 41 -6.32 16.49 1.16
C LYS A 41 -5.63 17.33 2.25
N VAL A 42 -4.76 16.70 3.04
CA VAL A 42 -3.91 17.37 4.03
C VAL A 42 -3.07 18.45 3.37
N LYS A 43 -2.41 18.14 2.26
CA LYS A 43 -1.63 19.10 1.49
C LYS A 43 -2.48 20.24 0.95
N GLU A 44 -3.59 19.92 0.30
CA GLU A 44 -4.49 20.91 -0.32
C GLU A 44 -5.11 21.88 0.70
N LYS A 45 -5.35 21.41 1.92
CA LYS A 45 -5.89 22.23 3.02
C LYS A 45 -4.81 22.93 3.85
N GLY A 46 -3.54 22.75 3.52
CA GLY A 46 -2.44 23.40 4.23
C GLY A 46 -2.29 22.93 5.69
N ILE A 47 -2.71 21.71 6.00
CA ILE A 47 -2.62 21.12 7.34
C ILE A 47 -1.23 20.55 7.55
N ASN A 48 -0.67 20.74 8.75
CA ASN A 48 0.59 20.11 9.14
C ASN A 48 0.38 18.59 9.31
N PRO A 49 1.05 17.74 8.50
CA PRO A 49 0.89 16.28 8.60
C PRO A 49 1.38 15.69 9.93
N GLU A 50 2.17 16.42 10.71
CA GLU A 50 2.60 16.01 12.06
C GLU A 50 1.53 16.26 13.13
N ASN A 51 0.48 17.03 12.82
CA ASN A 51 -0.60 17.33 13.76
C ASN A 51 -1.73 16.30 13.63
N GLU A 52 -1.68 15.25 14.44
CA GLU A 52 -2.67 14.17 14.42
C GLU A 52 -4.11 14.68 14.58
N GLU A 53 -4.34 15.57 15.51
CA GLU A 53 -5.69 16.08 15.81
C GLU A 53 -6.32 16.79 14.61
N GLU A 54 -5.57 17.64 13.92
CA GLU A 54 -6.05 18.33 12.71
C GLU A 54 -6.29 17.37 11.55
N VAL A 55 -5.41 16.37 11.38
CA VAL A 55 -5.59 15.35 10.34
C VAL A 55 -6.85 14.52 10.61
N VAL A 56 -7.05 14.08 11.84
CA VAL A 56 -8.26 13.34 12.24
C VAL A 56 -9.53 14.16 12.03
N LYS A 57 -9.50 15.43 12.38
CA LYS A 57 -10.62 16.35 12.15
C LYS A 57 -10.95 16.48 10.66
N LEU A 58 -9.93 16.59 9.82
CA LEU A 58 -10.09 16.59 8.36
C LEU A 58 -10.75 15.30 7.85
N MET A 59 -10.36 14.15 8.38
CA MET A 59 -10.87 12.85 7.97
C MET A 59 -12.34 12.65 8.27
N LYS A 60 -12.90 13.32 9.28
CA LYS A 60 -14.33 13.26 9.60
C LYS A 60 -15.21 13.78 8.46
N ASN A 61 -14.69 14.66 7.62
CA ASN A 61 -15.37 15.23 6.46
C ASN A 61 -14.75 14.74 5.14
N THR A 62 -14.20 13.53 5.15
CA THR A 62 -13.50 12.96 4.00
C THR A 62 -14.15 11.66 3.59
N LYS A 63 -14.47 11.54 2.31
CA LYS A 63 -14.95 10.31 1.70
C LYS A 63 -13.92 9.78 0.72
N ILE A 64 -13.56 8.51 0.86
CA ILE A 64 -12.66 7.80 -0.05
C ILE A 64 -13.40 6.62 -0.64
N ASP A 65 -13.49 6.58 -1.97
CA ASP A 65 -14.08 5.47 -2.71
C ASP A 65 -13.01 4.83 -3.60
N LEU A 66 -13.00 3.50 -3.63
CA LEU A 66 -12.18 2.71 -4.53
C LEU A 66 -13.10 2.04 -5.56
N LYS A 67 -12.86 2.29 -6.84
CA LYS A 67 -13.65 1.68 -7.93
C LYS A 67 -12.75 0.86 -8.84
N PRO A 68 -13.15 -0.37 -9.20
CA PRO A 68 -12.40 -1.19 -10.14
C PRO A 68 -12.17 -0.45 -11.47
N ASP A 69 -10.98 -0.64 -12.04
CA ASP A 69 -10.60 -0.11 -13.33
C ASP A 69 -9.73 -1.12 -14.08
N THR A 70 -9.60 -0.94 -15.39
CA THR A 70 -8.75 -1.78 -16.25
C THR A 70 -7.28 -1.83 -15.81
N LYS A 71 -6.80 -0.76 -15.18
CA LYS A 71 -5.44 -0.63 -14.64
C LYS A 71 -5.31 -1.03 -13.16
N GLY A 72 -6.40 -1.52 -12.53
CA GLY A 72 -6.45 -1.91 -11.13
C GLY A 72 -7.57 -1.23 -10.37
N VAL A 73 -7.35 -0.03 -9.84
CA VAL A 73 -8.34 0.71 -9.06
C VAL A 73 -8.24 2.22 -9.32
N LYS A 74 -9.39 2.88 -9.44
CA LYS A 74 -9.50 4.33 -9.37
C LYS A 74 -9.81 4.75 -7.94
N VAL A 75 -9.17 5.83 -7.50
CA VAL A 75 -9.34 6.42 -6.17
C VAL A 75 -10.09 7.73 -6.29
N PHE A 76 -11.21 7.83 -5.58
CA PHE A 76 -12.03 9.04 -5.52
C PHE A 76 -11.93 9.64 -4.13
N LEU A 77 -11.57 10.91 -4.08
CA LEU A 77 -11.52 11.70 -2.87
C LEU A 77 -12.64 12.74 -2.92
N ASP A 78 -13.60 12.64 -2.01
CA ASP A 78 -14.78 13.52 -1.99
C ASP A 78 -15.48 13.61 -3.36
N GLY A 79 -15.57 12.49 -4.06
CA GLY A 79 -16.23 12.37 -5.35
C GLY A 79 -15.36 12.73 -6.56
N VAL A 80 -14.11 13.14 -6.37
CA VAL A 80 -13.18 13.51 -7.46
C VAL A 80 -12.13 12.44 -7.67
N ASP A 81 -11.90 12.03 -8.92
CA ASP A 81 -10.84 11.08 -9.27
C ASP A 81 -9.46 11.72 -9.03
N VAL A 82 -8.72 11.16 -8.09
CA VAL A 82 -7.37 11.62 -7.72
C VAL A 82 -6.29 10.57 -8.01
N SER A 83 -6.62 9.55 -8.79
CA SER A 83 -5.75 8.39 -9.02
C SER A 83 -4.33 8.76 -9.48
N ASP A 84 -4.19 9.77 -10.33
CA ASP A 84 -2.88 10.24 -10.80
C ASP A 84 -2.21 11.20 -9.80
N LYS A 85 -2.99 12.05 -9.17
CA LYS A 85 -2.50 13.08 -8.23
C LYS A 85 -1.84 12.49 -6.97
N ILE A 86 -2.27 11.30 -6.55
CA ILE A 86 -1.75 10.65 -5.34
C ILE A 86 -0.44 9.88 -5.56
N ARG A 87 0.05 9.75 -6.79
CA ARG A 87 1.24 8.93 -7.12
C ARG A 87 2.56 9.68 -7.08
N THR A 88 2.58 10.93 -6.64
CA THR A 88 3.81 11.73 -6.52
C THR A 88 4.63 11.33 -5.30
N GLU A 89 5.94 11.57 -5.34
CA GLU A 89 6.83 11.34 -4.19
C GLU A 89 6.46 12.21 -2.99
N GLU A 90 6.07 13.46 -3.23
CA GLU A 90 5.63 14.39 -2.18
C GLU A 90 4.44 13.82 -1.40
N ILE A 91 3.41 13.35 -2.11
CA ILE A 91 2.23 12.74 -1.48
C ILE A 91 2.61 11.47 -0.73
N GLY A 92 3.50 10.65 -1.28
CA GLY A 92 4.03 9.47 -0.60
C GLY A 92 4.72 9.79 0.73
N LYS A 93 5.50 10.87 0.78
CA LYS A 93 6.15 11.34 2.02
C LYS A 93 5.13 11.79 3.06
N ILE A 94 4.14 12.57 2.66
CA ILE A 94 3.05 12.99 3.56
C ILE A 94 2.27 11.79 4.07
N ALA A 95 1.94 10.84 3.19
CA ALA A 95 1.25 9.60 3.56
C ALA A 95 2.02 8.81 4.64
N SER A 96 3.34 8.69 4.49
CA SER A 96 4.19 8.03 5.49
C SER A 96 4.17 8.73 6.85
N LYS A 97 4.10 10.05 6.86
CA LYS A 97 4.00 10.84 8.10
C LYS A 97 2.66 10.62 8.80
N ILE A 98 1.55 10.77 8.08
CA ILE A 98 0.21 10.60 8.67
C ILE A 98 -0.05 9.14 9.09
N ALA A 99 0.55 8.17 8.43
CA ALA A 99 0.44 6.76 8.76
C ALA A 99 1.06 6.39 10.13
N ARG A 100 1.83 7.28 10.74
CA ARG A 100 2.38 7.10 12.09
C ARG A 100 1.39 7.47 13.19
N HIS A 101 0.33 8.19 12.87
CA HIS A 101 -0.68 8.61 13.84
C HIS A 101 -1.66 7.48 14.15
N PRO A 102 -1.73 6.99 15.40
CA PRO A 102 -2.62 5.88 15.76
C PRO A 102 -4.09 6.13 15.43
N GLN A 103 -4.58 7.35 15.64
CA GLN A 103 -5.99 7.66 15.36
C GLN A 103 -6.30 7.71 13.87
N VAL A 104 -5.37 8.18 13.04
CA VAL A 104 -5.49 8.13 11.58
C VAL A 104 -5.58 6.67 11.11
N ARG A 105 -4.69 5.82 11.62
CA ARG A 105 -4.69 4.40 11.30
C ARG A 105 -6.00 3.73 11.70
N LYS A 106 -6.48 3.99 12.90
CA LYS A 106 -7.73 3.42 13.42
C LYS A 106 -8.91 3.70 12.48
N ILE A 107 -9.03 4.92 12.02
CA ILE A 107 -10.10 5.33 11.09
C ILE A 107 -9.96 4.60 9.75
N LEU A 108 -8.78 4.58 9.15
CA LEU A 108 -8.55 3.93 7.86
C LEU A 108 -8.69 2.40 7.94
N VAL A 109 -8.23 1.77 9.01
CA VAL A 109 -8.40 0.32 9.23
C VAL A 109 -9.89 -0.05 9.26
N GLN A 110 -10.73 0.74 9.92
CA GLN A 110 -12.18 0.50 9.93
C GLN A 110 -12.78 0.60 8.53
N MET A 111 -12.39 1.60 7.75
CA MET A 111 -12.84 1.75 6.36
C MET A 111 -12.39 0.57 5.49
N GLN A 112 -11.15 0.13 5.64
CA GLN A 112 -10.59 -0.99 4.89
C GLN A 112 -11.28 -2.32 5.24
N ARG A 113 -11.57 -2.55 6.52
CA ARG A 113 -12.34 -3.74 6.97
C ARG A 113 -13.74 -3.73 6.39
N GLN A 114 -14.40 -2.59 6.35
CA GLN A 114 -15.74 -2.48 5.79
C GLN A 114 -15.74 -2.82 4.29
N LEU A 115 -14.81 -2.25 3.53
CA LEU A 115 -14.65 -2.57 2.11
C LEU A 115 -14.41 -4.06 1.86
N GLY A 116 -13.56 -4.68 2.66
CA GLY A 116 -13.28 -6.12 2.53
C GLY A 116 -14.46 -7.01 2.85
N LYS A 117 -15.25 -6.64 3.87
CA LYS A 117 -16.49 -7.39 4.23
C LYS A 117 -17.56 -7.31 3.15
N GLU A 118 -17.74 -6.13 2.57
CA GLU A 118 -18.72 -5.91 1.49
C GLU A 118 -18.36 -6.68 0.22
N ALA A 119 -17.08 -6.75 -0.10
CA ALA A 119 -16.59 -7.41 -1.31
C ALA A 119 -16.57 -8.95 -1.23
N LYS A 120 -16.57 -9.55 -0.05
CA LYS A 120 -16.51 -11.00 0.22
C LYS A 120 -15.21 -11.68 -0.24
N ASN A 121 -14.77 -11.44 -1.47
CA ASN A 121 -13.52 -11.99 -2.04
C ASN A 121 -12.57 -10.83 -2.38
N VAL A 122 -11.43 -10.78 -1.72
CA VAL A 122 -10.55 -9.61 -1.72
C VAL A 122 -9.09 -10.02 -1.82
N VAL A 123 -8.35 -9.28 -2.63
CA VAL A 123 -6.90 -9.17 -2.52
C VAL A 123 -6.59 -7.78 -1.97
N ILE A 124 -6.08 -7.73 -0.75
CA ILE A 124 -5.70 -6.48 -0.09
C ILE A 124 -4.18 -6.40 0.05
N GLU A 125 -3.62 -5.23 -0.20
CA GLU A 125 -2.19 -5.02 -0.07
C GLU A 125 -1.86 -3.80 0.77
N GLY A 126 -0.73 -3.87 1.48
CA GLY A 126 -0.28 -2.78 2.33
C GLY A 126 0.95 -3.12 3.16
N ARG A 127 0.90 -2.75 4.44
CA ARG A 127 1.98 -2.96 5.42
C ARG A 127 1.53 -3.81 6.62
N ASP A 128 0.26 -3.78 6.94
CA ASP A 128 -0.33 -4.38 8.12
C ASP A 128 -1.65 -5.12 7.81
N THR A 129 -1.80 -5.55 6.55
CA THR A 129 -3.06 -6.17 6.11
C THR A 129 -3.31 -7.51 6.75
N GLY A 130 -2.27 -8.32 6.93
CA GLY A 130 -2.35 -9.64 7.56
C GLY A 130 -2.08 -9.65 9.06
N THR A 131 -1.57 -8.55 9.64
CA THR A 131 -1.30 -8.42 11.08
C THR A 131 -2.41 -7.67 11.81
N VAL A 132 -2.96 -6.61 11.22
CA VAL A 132 -3.91 -5.70 11.89
C VAL A 132 -5.27 -5.66 11.20
N ILE A 133 -5.31 -5.48 9.88
CA ILE A 133 -6.57 -5.26 9.17
C ILE A 133 -7.39 -6.55 9.11
N PHE A 134 -6.80 -7.63 8.63
CA PHE A 134 -7.39 -8.96 8.56
C PHE A 134 -6.45 -10.00 9.17
N PRO A 135 -6.33 -10.03 10.49
CA PRO A 135 -5.47 -11.03 11.17
C PRO A 135 -5.96 -12.47 10.96
N ASP A 136 -7.19 -12.64 10.53
CA ASP A 136 -7.85 -13.89 10.18
C ASP A 136 -7.94 -14.11 8.65
N ALA A 137 -7.16 -13.39 7.84
CA ALA A 137 -7.12 -13.61 6.39
C ALA A 137 -6.82 -15.06 6.04
N ASP A 138 -7.49 -15.56 4.98
CA ASP A 138 -7.34 -16.96 4.53
C ASP A 138 -5.91 -17.26 4.03
N VAL A 139 -5.28 -16.29 3.39
CA VAL A 139 -3.90 -16.38 2.91
C VAL A 139 -3.16 -15.09 3.25
N LYS A 140 -1.96 -15.23 3.81
CA LYS A 140 -1.09 -14.08 4.12
C LYS A 140 0.25 -14.28 3.45
N ILE A 141 0.62 -13.31 2.63
CA ILE A 141 1.89 -13.27 1.90
C ILE A 141 2.67 -12.03 2.38
N PHE A 142 3.96 -12.20 2.62
CA PHE A 142 4.88 -11.11 2.88
C PHE A 142 5.96 -11.10 1.81
N LEU A 143 5.93 -10.07 0.95
CA LEU A 143 6.94 -9.90 -0.09
C LEU A 143 8.07 -9.03 0.44
N THR A 144 9.29 -9.48 0.24
CA THR A 144 10.49 -8.71 0.58
C THR A 144 11.47 -8.70 -0.57
N ALA A 145 12.41 -7.77 -0.55
CA ALA A 145 13.55 -7.68 -1.45
C ALA A 145 14.60 -6.78 -0.81
N SER A 146 15.86 -6.87 -1.24
CA SER A 146 16.91 -5.98 -0.75
C SER A 146 16.57 -4.52 -1.05
N PRO A 147 16.99 -3.56 -0.20
CA PRO A 147 16.76 -2.13 -0.45
C PRO A 147 17.33 -1.67 -1.79
N GLU A 148 18.47 -2.23 -2.17
CA GLU A 148 19.16 -1.92 -3.44
C GLU A 148 18.30 -2.32 -4.65
N VAL A 149 17.76 -3.52 -4.64
CA VAL A 149 16.89 -4.02 -5.73
C VAL A 149 15.59 -3.21 -5.80
N ARG A 150 15.00 -2.89 -4.66
CA ARG A 150 13.79 -2.07 -4.62
C ARG A 150 14.02 -0.64 -5.10
N ALA A 151 15.18 -0.08 -4.78
CA ALA A 151 15.60 1.22 -5.30
C ALA A 151 15.84 1.18 -6.81
N GLU A 152 16.45 0.12 -7.34
CA GLU A 152 16.62 -0.09 -8.78
C GLU A 152 15.28 -0.15 -9.52
N ARG A 153 14.32 -0.90 -9.00
CA ARG A 153 12.97 -1.01 -9.57
C ARG A 153 12.29 0.35 -9.64
N ARG A 154 12.39 1.13 -8.57
CA ARG A 154 11.82 2.48 -8.49
C ARG A 154 12.53 3.45 -9.43
N PHE A 155 13.85 3.39 -9.47
CA PHE A 155 14.65 4.20 -10.39
C PHE A 155 14.26 3.96 -11.85
N LYS A 156 14.15 2.69 -12.25
CA LYS A 156 13.75 2.29 -13.60
C LYS A 156 12.35 2.78 -13.94
N GLU A 157 11.38 2.61 -13.03
CA GLU A 157 10.02 3.09 -13.19
C GLU A 157 9.94 4.60 -13.41
N LEU A 158 10.64 5.37 -12.59
CA LEU A 158 10.66 6.84 -12.70
C LEU A 158 11.34 7.30 -14.00
N LYS A 159 12.42 6.62 -14.39
CA LYS A 159 13.12 6.91 -15.63
C LYS A 159 12.26 6.62 -16.88
N GLU A 160 11.50 5.53 -16.86
CA GLU A 160 10.54 5.20 -17.91
C GLU A 160 9.42 6.25 -18.05
N LYS A 161 9.06 6.91 -16.94
CA LYS A 161 8.11 8.03 -16.92
C LYS A 161 8.73 9.36 -17.33
N GLY A 162 10.00 9.38 -17.73
CA GLY A 162 10.70 10.60 -18.11
C GLY A 162 11.12 11.51 -16.97
N ILE A 163 11.06 11.00 -15.72
CA ILE A 163 11.46 11.74 -14.52
C ILE A 163 12.96 11.56 -14.32
N ASN A 164 13.70 12.67 -14.27
CA ASN A 164 15.12 12.63 -13.98
C ASN A 164 15.36 12.46 -12.48
N VAL A 165 15.97 11.34 -12.11
CA VAL A 165 16.21 10.96 -10.71
C VAL A 165 17.61 10.40 -10.53
N ASP A 166 18.15 10.57 -9.31
CA ASP A 166 19.41 9.97 -8.90
C ASP A 166 19.15 8.68 -8.12
N TYR A 167 19.82 7.61 -8.52
CA TYR A 167 19.70 6.30 -7.85
C TYR A 167 20.05 6.37 -6.35
N GLN A 168 21.12 7.07 -5.99
CA GLN A 168 21.55 7.18 -4.59
C GLN A 168 20.51 7.91 -3.73
N GLN A 169 19.84 8.90 -4.30
CA GLN A 169 18.76 9.60 -3.64
C GLN A 169 17.55 8.66 -3.43
N ILE A 170 17.20 7.88 -4.44
CA ILE A 170 16.11 6.89 -4.34
C ILE A 170 16.45 5.83 -3.30
N LEU A 171 17.66 5.30 -3.29
CA LEU A 171 18.10 4.31 -2.29
C LEU A 171 17.99 4.87 -0.86
N LYS A 172 18.41 6.11 -0.66
CA LYS A 172 18.26 6.81 0.62
C LYS A 172 16.79 6.91 1.03
N GLU A 173 15.92 7.32 0.13
CA GLU A 173 14.48 7.44 0.38
C GLU A 173 13.82 6.08 0.69
N VAL A 174 14.21 5.02 -0.01
CA VAL A 174 13.76 3.65 0.27
C VAL A 174 14.14 3.23 1.68
N LYS A 175 15.37 3.45 2.09
CA LYS A 175 15.86 3.12 3.45
C LYS A 175 15.18 3.94 4.53
N GLU A 176 14.96 5.23 4.29
CA GLU A 176 14.23 6.12 5.22
C GLU A 176 12.79 5.65 5.39
N ARG A 177 12.13 5.27 4.31
CA ARG A 177 10.76 4.76 4.34
C ARG A 177 10.67 3.43 5.08
N ASP A 178 11.61 2.50 4.83
CA ASP A 178 11.67 1.25 5.57
C ASP A 178 11.81 1.51 7.07
N PHE A 179 12.66 2.45 7.46
CA PHE A 179 12.83 2.85 8.85
C PHE A 179 11.51 3.36 9.44
N LEU A 180 10.81 4.23 8.75
CA LEU A 180 9.51 4.75 9.19
C LEU A 180 8.46 3.65 9.32
N ASP A 181 8.38 2.76 8.34
CA ASP A 181 7.39 1.67 8.33
C ASP A 181 7.66 0.63 9.44
N THR A 182 8.92 0.29 9.69
CA THR A 182 9.30 -0.77 10.64
C THR A 182 9.39 -0.30 12.08
N THR A 183 9.66 0.98 12.32
CA THR A 183 9.89 1.54 13.67
C THR A 183 8.69 2.28 14.25
N ARG A 184 7.60 2.44 13.50
CA ARG A 184 6.40 3.07 14.06
C ARG A 184 5.83 2.22 15.20
N LYS A 185 5.31 2.88 16.23
CA LYS A 185 4.79 2.21 17.44
C LYS A 185 3.52 1.44 17.15
N ASP A 186 2.64 1.98 16.32
CA ASP A 186 1.39 1.36 15.94
C ASP A 186 1.52 0.64 14.60
N SER A 187 1.16 -0.64 14.58
CA SER A 187 1.07 -1.45 13.36
C SER A 187 2.34 -1.41 12.50
N PRO A 188 3.54 -1.70 13.04
CA PRO A 188 4.77 -1.67 12.26
C PRO A 188 4.75 -2.70 11.14
N LEU A 189 5.51 -2.45 10.07
CA LEU A 189 5.72 -3.41 8.99
C LEU A 189 6.49 -4.61 9.52
N LYS A 190 5.82 -5.75 9.57
CA LYS A 190 6.39 -7.05 9.92
C LYS A 190 5.53 -8.17 9.33
N PRO A 191 6.10 -9.32 9.00
CA PRO A 191 5.29 -10.46 8.58
C PRO A 191 4.40 -10.95 9.73
N ALA A 192 3.18 -11.37 9.41
CA ALA A 192 2.35 -12.11 10.34
C ALA A 192 3.00 -13.47 10.64
N GLU A 193 2.73 -14.06 11.80
CA GLU A 193 3.31 -15.36 12.19
C GLU A 193 2.96 -16.48 11.20
N ASP A 194 1.77 -16.45 10.62
CA ASP A 194 1.26 -17.39 9.66
C ASP A 194 1.45 -16.95 8.19
N ALA A 195 2.24 -15.90 7.95
CA ALA A 195 2.52 -15.43 6.59
C ALA A 195 3.59 -16.27 5.89
N VAL A 196 3.40 -16.51 4.60
CA VAL A 196 4.44 -17.04 3.73
C VAL A 196 5.33 -15.88 3.27
N ILE A 197 6.62 -15.97 3.58
CA ILE A 197 7.61 -14.94 3.20
C ILE A 197 8.23 -15.33 1.86
N ILE A 198 8.17 -14.40 0.90
CA ILE A 198 8.78 -14.59 -0.43
C ILE A 198 9.79 -13.47 -0.66
N ASP A 199 11.06 -13.82 -0.79
CA ASP A 199 12.12 -12.89 -1.18
C ASP A 199 12.14 -12.76 -2.70
N THR A 200 11.81 -11.58 -3.20
CA THR A 200 11.70 -11.30 -4.63
C THR A 200 12.99 -10.73 -5.24
N THR A 201 14.08 -10.63 -4.47
CA THR A 201 15.34 -9.99 -4.90
C THR A 201 15.84 -10.54 -6.24
N ASN A 202 15.82 -11.87 -6.40
CA ASN A 202 16.32 -12.56 -7.60
C ASN A 202 15.21 -13.24 -8.41
N LYS A 203 13.97 -12.80 -8.26
CA LYS A 203 12.80 -13.37 -8.95
C LYS A 203 12.13 -12.34 -9.85
N SER A 204 11.65 -12.80 -11.01
CA SER A 204 10.75 -12.00 -11.84
C SER A 204 9.35 -11.91 -11.21
N LEU A 205 8.59 -10.91 -11.62
CA LEU A 205 7.19 -10.79 -11.18
C LEU A 205 6.36 -12.02 -11.57
N GLU A 206 6.63 -12.60 -12.74
CA GLU A 206 5.94 -13.81 -13.21
C GLU A 206 6.25 -15.03 -12.33
N GLU A 207 7.49 -15.22 -11.94
CA GLU A 207 7.89 -16.30 -11.02
C GLU A 207 7.20 -16.14 -9.67
N VAL A 208 7.19 -14.94 -9.10
CA VAL A 208 6.51 -14.63 -7.84
C VAL A 208 5.01 -14.88 -7.95
N PHE A 209 4.40 -14.43 -9.04
CA PHE A 209 2.97 -14.63 -9.28
C PHE A 209 2.58 -16.11 -9.34
N LYS A 210 3.34 -16.94 -10.06
CA LYS A 210 3.13 -18.39 -10.13
C LYS A 210 3.26 -19.06 -8.76
N GLU A 211 4.26 -18.65 -7.97
CA GLU A 211 4.47 -19.16 -6.62
C GLU A 211 3.26 -18.85 -5.72
N ILE A 212 2.76 -17.62 -5.77
CA ILE A 212 1.58 -17.20 -4.99
C ILE A 212 0.33 -17.94 -5.44
N LEU A 213 0.11 -18.13 -6.73
CA LEU A 213 -1.02 -18.93 -7.23
C LEU A 213 -1.00 -20.36 -6.67
N GLY A 214 0.18 -20.96 -6.56
CA GLY A 214 0.35 -22.27 -5.95
C GLY A 214 0.00 -22.31 -4.45
N ILE A 215 0.20 -21.21 -3.74
CA ILE A 215 -0.12 -21.08 -2.32
C ILE A 215 -1.63 -20.87 -2.11
N VAL A 216 -2.25 -20.06 -2.94
CA VAL A 216 -3.66 -19.66 -2.81
C VAL A 216 -4.61 -20.85 -2.99
N LYS A 217 -4.28 -21.83 -3.78
CA LYS A 217 -5.07 -23.06 -4.03
C LYS A 217 -6.56 -22.79 -4.24
N VAL A 218 -6.89 -22.25 -5.39
CA VAL A 218 -8.30 -22.05 -5.81
C VAL A 218 -8.74 -23.19 -6.68
#